data_8ac0a3048f2b2b94051e24d1c880280f
#
_entry.id   8ac0a3048f2b2b94051e24d1c880280f
#
_cell.length_a   1.000
_cell.length_b   1.000
_cell.length_c   1.000
_cell.angle_alpha   90.00
_cell.angle_beta   90.00
_cell.angle_gamma   90.00
#
_symmetry.space_group_name_H-M   'P 1'
#
loop_
_entity.id
_entity.type
_entity.pdbx_description
1 polymer ?
#
loop_
_entity_poly.entity_id
_entity_poly.type
_entity_poly.pdbx_seq_one_letter_code
_entity_poly.pdbx_strand_id
1 'polypeptide(L)'
;MKIALLANGPGEVWGWCRPFIKEASETRGWDVDVHLLPCPYASGRELNALNNLLSNVILHKSSLNAFFDFSRHHSYDAVLQMGGDLIFGRYLAWKQASPLVCYSYGPKKGMKHCTKVLTSRPGLYIADNLEVVGDLVLDSLDPGIPAEWKAPVGKRIAVFPGSRPAIRHKAFYFLQDIRNALSCRDPGVELRVLLSPFSEDNEAALWRENGFTVWTGTTPAGIRGADLALTQPGTNTLELMYCRQPFAVTVPFSFLRQMPLSGLVGMIDKIPYFGAFLREQIIRRRIPRYRGRTAWPNRLAKVPFVPELIGEYSAQDMADEIMKLLALPEELEKQRNMLDRLASQVNPGAPALI
;
A
#
# COMPACT_ATOMS: atom_id res chain seq x y z
N MET A 1 15.56 18.28 -17.46
CA MET A 1 15.69 16.83 -17.67
C MET A 1 14.30 16.25 -17.83
N LYS A 2 14.13 15.30 -18.76
CA LYS A 2 12.84 14.63 -18.99
C LYS A 2 12.90 13.15 -18.57
N ILE A 3 12.03 12.75 -17.65
CA ILE A 3 12.02 11.43 -17.03
C ILE A 3 10.77 10.63 -17.45
N ALA A 4 10.96 9.39 -17.88
CA ALA A 4 9.85 8.42 -17.96
C ALA A 4 9.75 7.66 -16.63
N LEU A 5 8.66 7.88 -15.91
CA LEU A 5 8.38 7.18 -14.64
C LEU A 5 7.35 6.07 -14.86
N LEU A 6 7.74 4.81 -14.67
CA LEU A 6 6.87 3.64 -14.85
C LEU A 6 6.34 3.14 -13.50
N ALA A 7 5.02 3.08 -13.37
CA ALA A 7 4.32 2.60 -12.19
C ALA A 7 3.08 1.78 -12.56
N ASN A 8 2.50 1.04 -11.63
CA ASN A 8 1.31 0.26 -11.95
C ASN A 8 0.26 0.15 -10.83
N GLY A 9 0.64 0.04 -9.57
CA GLY A 9 -0.31 -0.20 -8.48
C GLY A 9 -0.57 1.04 -7.63
N PRO A 10 -1.72 1.09 -6.92
CA PRO A 10 -2.07 2.24 -6.08
C PRO A 10 -1.04 2.51 -4.97
N GLY A 11 -0.43 1.46 -4.41
CA GLY A 11 0.59 1.61 -3.38
C GLY A 11 1.88 2.24 -3.89
N GLU A 12 2.34 1.85 -5.10
CA GLU A 12 3.50 2.46 -5.74
C GLU A 12 3.21 3.91 -6.16
N VAL A 13 2.03 4.14 -6.76
CA VAL A 13 1.62 5.49 -7.19
C VAL A 13 1.60 6.46 -6.02
N TRP A 14 0.97 6.07 -4.92
CA TRP A 14 0.81 6.97 -3.77
C TRP A 14 2.08 7.08 -2.91
N GLY A 15 2.69 5.94 -2.60
CA GLY A 15 3.81 5.87 -1.67
C GLY A 15 5.17 6.15 -2.30
N TRP A 16 5.35 5.94 -3.62
CA TRP A 16 6.65 6.08 -4.28
C TRP A 16 6.66 7.16 -5.36
N CYS A 17 5.69 7.11 -6.30
CA CYS A 17 5.70 8.04 -7.41
C CYS A 17 5.40 9.47 -6.96
N ARG A 18 4.42 9.67 -6.10
CA ARG A 18 4.01 10.98 -5.62
C ARG A 18 5.15 11.79 -4.98
N PRO A 19 5.90 11.29 -3.99
CA PRO A 19 7.01 12.04 -3.41
C PRO A 19 8.14 12.31 -4.43
N PHE A 20 8.43 11.37 -5.33
CA PHE A 20 9.41 11.58 -6.38
C PHE A 20 8.95 12.65 -7.40
N ILE A 21 7.71 12.60 -7.89
CA ILE A 21 7.18 13.58 -8.83
C ILE A 21 7.26 14.98 -8.23
N LYS A 22 6.87 15.11 -6.97
CA LYS A 22 6.91 16.38 -6.24
C LYS A 22 8.34 16.95 -6.18
N GLU A 23 9.32 16.16 -5.78
CA GLU A 23 10.72 16.57 -5.77
C GLU A 23 11.23 16.89 -7.16
N ALA A 24 10.98 16.02 -8.14
CA ALA A 24 11.49 16.18 -9.50
C ALA A 24 10.92 17.43 -10.18
N SER A 25 9.62 17.68 -10.08
CA SER A 25 8.94 18.76 -10.79
C SER A 25 9.00 20.09 -10.02
N GLU A 26 8.75 20.09 -8.69
CA GLU A 26 8.67 21.33 -7.91
C GLU A 26 10.05 21.84 -7.48
N THR A 27 10.98 20.94 -7.14
CA THR A 27 12.30 21.31 -6.60
C THR A 27 13.36 21.40 -7.72
N ARG A 28 13.35 20.44 -8.66
CA ARG A 28 14.37 20.34 -9.71
C ARG A 28 13.94 20.90 -11.06
N GLY A 29 12.64 21.18 -11.26
CA GLY A 29 12.09 21.64 -12.54
C GLY A 29 12.23 20.62 -13.67
N TRP A 30 12.16 19.31 -13.35
CA TRP A 30 12.21 18.24 -14.34
C TRP A 30 10.82 17.94 -14.90
N ASP A 31 10.76 17.58 -16.17
CA ASP A 31 9.55 17.06 -16.78
C ASP A 31 9.41 15.57 -16.47
N VAL A 32 8.25 15.17 -15.92
CA VAL A 32 7.98 13.78 -15.59
C VAL A 32 6.76 13.28 -16.36
N ASP A 33 6.98 12.32 -17.26
CA ASP A 33 5.91 11.57 -17.92
C ASP A 33 5.68 10.27 -17.13
N VAL A 34 4.52 10.15 -16.50
CA VAL A 34 4.14 8.96 -15.72
C VAL A 34 3.41 7.95 -16.59
N HIS A 35 4.04 6.81 -16.85
CA HIS A 35 3.45 5.69 -17.57
C HIS A 35 2.78 4.73 -16.58
N LEU A 36 1.43 4.78 -16.50
CA LEU A 36 0.65 3.84 -15.73
C LEU A 36 0.49 2.52 -16.50
N LEU A 37 1.21 1.52 -16.06
CA LEU A 37 1.20 0.18 -16.65
C LEU A 37 -0.03 -0.63 -16.22
N PRO A 38 -0.49 -1.60 -17.02
CA PRO A 38 -1.57 -2.49 -16.63
C PRO A 38 -1.27 -3.24 -15.34
N CYS A 39 -2.20 -3.20 -14.39
CA CYS A 39 -2.05 -3.82 -13.09
C CYS A 39 -3.33 -4.58 -12.69
N PRO A 40 -3.25 -5.86 -12.32
CA PRO A 40 -4.39 -6.59 -11.78
C PRO A 40 -4.83 -6.08 -10.40
N TYR A 41 -3.99 -5.26 -9.77
CA TYR A 41 -4.23 -4.64 -8.47
C TYR A 41 -4.67 -3.18 -8.57
N ALA A 42 -4.88 -2.65 -9.78
CA ALA A 42 -5.31 -1.28 -9.98
C ALA A 42 -6.63 -0.98 -9.26
N SER A 43 -6.75 0.22 -8.73
CA SER A 43 -8.00 0.73 -8.16
C SER A 43 -8.93 1.26 -9.24
N GLY A 44 -8.39 1.62 -10.41
CA GLY A 44 -9.05 2.32 -11.50
C GLY A 44 -9.02 3.85 -11.37
N ARG A 45 -8.49 4.39 -10.27
CA ARG A 45 -8.44 5.84 -9.99
C ARG A 45 -7.02 6.40 -9.83
N GLU A 46 -6.00 5.63 -10.24
CA GLU A 46 -4.59 6.07 -10.16
C GLU A 46 -4.34 7.32 -10.98
N LEU A 47 -4.99 7.44 -12.14
CA LEU A 47 -4.94 8.62 -12.99
C LEU A 47 -5.44 9.87 -12.23
N ASN A 48 -6.61 9.77 -11.58
CA ASN A 48 -7.18 10.88 -10.83
C ASN A 48 -6.29 11.33 -9.66
N ALA A 49 -5.65 10.36 -8.99
CA ALA A 49 -4.74 10.65 -7.87
C ALA A 49 -3.46 11.38 -8.31
N LEU A 50 -3.05 11.24 -9.57
CA LEU A 50 -1.88 11.91 -10.15
C LEU A 50 -2.21 13.23 -10.86
N ASN A 51 -3.46 13.47 -11.26
CA ASN A 51 -3.87 14.67 -12.03
C ASN A 51 -3.59 16.01 -11.32
N ASN A 52 -3.42 15.98 -9.99
CA ASN A 52 -3.10 17.18 -9.20
C ASN A 52 -1.59 17.41 -9.03
N LEU A 53 -0.75 16.55 -9.62
CA LEU A 53 0.70 16.68 -9.60
C LEU A 53 1.20 17.30 -10.92
N LEU A 54 2.32 18.00 -10.86
CA LEU A 54 2.99 18.57 -12.03
C LEU A 54 3.66 17.47 -12.85
N SER A 55 2.84 16.65 -13.52
CA SER A 55 3.32 15.54 -14.35
C SER A 55 2.33 15.26 -15.47
N ASN A 56 2.83 14.73 -16.58
CA ASN A 56 2.00 14.22 -17.66
C ASN A 56 1.73 12.73 -17.41
N VAL A 57 0.47 12.30 -17.43
CA VAL A 57 0.10 10.91 -17.12
C VAL A 57 -0.41 10.17 -18.35
N ILE A 58 0.25 9.08 -18.70
CA ILE A 58 -0.05 8.23 -19.85
C ILE A 58 -0.56 6.87 -19.34
N LEU A 59 -1.84 6.60 -19.57
CA LEU A 59 -2.48 5.37 -19.15
C LEU A 59 -2.40 4.29 -20.24
N HIS A 60 -1.76 3.16 -19.94
CA HIS A 60 -1.70 2.01 -20.82
C HIS A 60 -2.76 0.96 -20.46
N LYS A 61 -3.74 0.78 -21.35
CA LYS A 61 -4.87 -0.16 -21.15
C LYS A 61 -4.44 -1.63 -21.23
N SER A 62 -3.35 -1.93 -21.92
CA SER A 62 -2.79 -3.28 -22.05
C SER A 62 -1.28 -3.26 -22.22
N SER A 63 -0.63 -4.42 -22.00
CA SER A 63 0.82 -4.54 -22.22
C SER A 63 1.20 -4.27 -23.68
N LEU A 64 0.37 -4.69 -24.65
CA LEU A 64 0.60 -4.41 -26.07
C LEU A 64 0.55 -2.92 -26.35
N ASN A 65 -0.43 -2.20 -25.78
CA ASN A 65 -0.51 -0.74 -25.94
C ASN A 65 0.72 -0.06 -25.36
N ALA A 66 1.22 -0.50 -24.19
CA ALA A 66 2.43 0.05 -23.60
C ALA A 66 3.64 -0.10 -24.55
N PHE A 67 3.87 -1.31 -25.07
CA PHE A 67 4.97 -1.54 -26.01
C PHE A 67 4.83 -0.74 -27.32
N PHE A 68 3.61 -0.59 -27.82
CA PHE A 68 3.34 0.20 -29.02
C PHE A 68 3.61 1.68 -28.78
N ASP A 69 3.17 2.24 -27.65
CA ASP A 69 3.42 3.64 -27.30
C ASP A 69 4.92 3.89 -27.07
N PHE A 70 5.63 2.96 -26.43
CA PHE A 70 7.08 3.05 -26.24
C PHE A 70 7.89 2.97 -27.53
N SER A 71 7.30 2.44 -28.62
CA SER A 71 7.94 2.44 -29.94
C SER A 71 7.91 3.80 -30.62
N ARG A 72 7.05 4.73 -30.16
CA ARG A 72 6.99 6.10 -30.69
C ARG A 72 8.20 6.92 -30.22
N HIS A 73 8.53 7.96 -30.97
CA HIS A 73 9.66 8.84 -30.63
C HIS A 73 9.31 9.71 -29.42
N HIS A 74 9.83 9.35 -28.27
CA HIS A 74 9.94 10.19 -27.10
C HIS A 74 11.42 10.45 -26.87
N SER A 75 11.77 11.55 -26.22
CA SER A 75 13.13 11.82 -25.80
C SER A 75 13.17 11.88 -24.29
N TYR A 76 13.64 10.80 -23.65
CA TYR A 76 13.81 10.73 -22.19
C TYR A 76 15.29 10.68 -21.84
N ASP A 77 15.69 11.50 -20.90
CA ASP A 77 17.06 11.50 -20.36
C ASP A 77 17.30 10.27 -19.46
N ALA A 78 16.25 9.78 -18.81
CA ALA A 78 16.29 8.56 -18.00
C ALA A 78 14.92 7.87 -17.91
N VAL A 79 14.94 6.56 -17.68
CA VAL A 79 13.76 5.74 -17.37
C VAL A 79 13.85 5.28 -15.93
N LEU A 80 12.89 5.68 -15.11
CA LEU A 80 12.76 5.26 -13.71
C LEU A 80 11.58 4.30 -13.56
N GLN A 81 11.84 3.09 -13.10
CA GLN A 81 10.77 2.11 -12.87
C GLN A 81 10.56 1.85 -11.38
N MET A 82 9.38 2.20 -10.90
CA MET A 82 8.95 2.00 -9.51
C MET A 82 7.92 0.89 -9.35
N GLY A 83 7.23 0.49 -10.42
CA GLY A 83 6.23 -0.58 -10.39
C GLY A 83 6.23 -1.44 -11.64
N GLY A 84 5.47 -2.55 -11.60
CA GLY A 84 5.34 -3.46 -12.73
C GLY A 84 6.55 -4.36 -13.02
N ASP A 85 6.49 -5.04 -14.16
CA ASP A 85 7.58 -5.89 -14.65
C ASP A 85 8.66 -5.03 -15.33
N LEU A 86 9.93 -5.30 -15.03
CA LEU A 86 11.08 -4.57 -15.60
C LEU A 86 11.23 -4.70 -17.12
N ILE A 87 10.50 -5.63 -17.75
CA ILE A 87 10.50 -5.75 -19.22
C ILE A 87 10.05 -4.45 -19.90
N PHE A 88 9.11 -3.71 -19.29
CA PHE A 88 8.62 -2.44 -19.82
C PHE A 88 9.69 -1.36 -19.81
N GLY A 89 10.32 -1.12 -18.66
CA GLY A 89 11.38 -0.12 -18.53
C GLY A 89 12.61 -0.47 -19.35
N ARG A 90 12.97 -1.76 -19.43
CA ARG A 90 14.07 -2.22 -20.28
C ARG A 90 13.81 -1.95 -21.75
N TYR A 91 12.58 -2.22 -22.22
CA TYR A 91 12.23 -1.95 -23.62
C TYR A 91 12.26 -0.44 -23.91
N LEU A 92 11.67 0.37 -23.04
CA LEU A 92 11.65 1.82 -23.20
C LEU A 92 13.07 2.39 -23.17
N ALA A 93 13.89 2.05 -22.18
CA ALA A 93 15.27 2.51 -22.04
C ALA A 93 16.13 2.11 -23.24
N TRP A 94 15.97 0.88 -23.74
CA TRP A 94 16.64 0.43 -24.97
C TRP A 94 16.24 1.26 -26.18
N LYS A 95 14.93 1.53 -26.35
CA LYS A 95 14.44 2.34 -27.49
C LYS A 95 14.92 3.79 -27.44
N GLN A 96 15.07 4.34 -26.25
CA GLN A 96 15.47 5.74 -26.03
C GLN A 96 17.00 5.91 -25.88
N ALA A 97 17.77 4.81 -25.87
CA ALA A 97 19.20 4.81 -25.55
C ALA A 97 19.50 5.51 -24.20
N SER A 98 18.58 5.43 -23.23
CA SER A 98 18.65 6.10 -21.94
C SER A 98 18.92 5.13 -20.80
N PRO A 99 19.50 5.58 -19.67
CA PRO A 99 19.73 4.75 -18.50
C PRO A 99 18.40 4.28 -17.90
N LEU A 100 18.40 3.02 -17.38
CA LEU A 100 17.30 2.45 -16.62
C LEU A 100 17.64 2.42 -15.15
N VAL A 101 16.84 3.08 -14.34
CA VAL A 101 16.90 3.04 -12.88
C VAL A 101 15.67 2.30 -12.34
N CYS A 102 15.85 1.45 -11.35
CA CYS A 102 14.75 0.70 -10.72
C CYS A 102 14.74 0.92 -9.21
N TYR A 103 13.62 1.38 -8.64
CA TYR A 103 13.40 1.39 -7.20
C TYR A 103 12.53 0.19 -6.79
N SER A 104 12.97 -0.57 -5.78
CA SER A 104 12.24 -1.78 -5.35
C SER A 104 12.56 -2.19 -3.91
N TYR A 105 11.60 -2.85 -3.24
CA TYR A 105 11.80 -3.50 -1.93
C TYR A 105 12.22 -4.97 -2.03
N GLY A 106 12.40 -5.49 -3.21
CA GLY A 106 12.78 -6.88 -3.38
C GLY A 106 13.32 -7.16 -4.77
N PRO A 107 13.91 -8.34 -4.98
CA PRO A 107 14.51 -8.68 -6.26
C PRO A 107 13.44 -8.80 -7.35
N LYS A 108 13.74 -8.24 -8.53
CA LYS A 108 12.93 -8.38 -9.75
C LYS A 108 13.75 -9.04 -10.85
N LYS A 109 13.07 -9.84 -11.67
CA LYS A 109 13.69 -10.42 -12.87
C LYS A 109 14.14 -9.31 -13.80
N GLY A 110 15.40 -9.29 -14.17
CA GLY A 110 15.97 -8.31 -15.10
C GLY A 110 16.71 -7.14 -14.46
N MET A 111 16.86 -7.05 -13.15
CA MET A 111 17.61 -5.99 -12.45
C MET A 111 19.06 -5.85 -12.92
N LYS A 112 19.71 -6.94 -13.35
CA LYS A 112 21.07 -6.91 -13.92
C LYS A 112 21.21 -6.02 -15.17
N HIS A 113 20.10 -5.60 -15.78
CA HIS A 113 20.09 -4.69 -16.94
C HIS A 113 19.79 -3.24 -16.55
N CYS A 114 19.59 -2.96 -15.28
CA CYS A 114 19.43 -1.60 -14.80
C CYS A 114 20.82 -0.95 -14.64
N THR A 115 20.92 0.32 -14.97
CA THR A 115 22.10 1.14 -14.69
C THR A 115 22.32 1.26 -13.18
N LYS A 116 21.21 1.49 -12.46
CA LYS A 116 21.16 1.47 -10.98
C LYS A 116 19.93 0.74 -10.49
N VAL A 117 20.06 0.07 -9.35
CA VAL A 117 18.95 -0.50 -8.58
C VAL A 117 18.93 0.19 -7.24
N LEU A 118 17.81 0.80 -6.92
CA LEU A 118 17.63 1.59 -5.70
C LEU A 118 16.72 0.85 -4.72
N THR A 119 16.99 0.98 -3.43
CA THR A 119 16.18 0.37 -2.39
C THR A 119 16.08 1.25 -1.14
N SER A 120 15.08 0.95 -0.29
CA SER A 120 14.82 1.73 0.91
C SER A 120 15.80 1.46 2.05
N ARG A 121 16.34 0.24 2.16
CA ARG A 121 17.13 -0.20 3.31
C ARG A 121 18.20 -1.21 2.93
N PRO A 122 19.31 -1.26 3.66
CA PRO A 122 20.30 -2.33 3.47
C PRO A 122 19.71 -3.71 3.85
N GLY A 123 20.19 -4.75 3.18
CA GLY A 123 19.85 -6.14 3.53
C GLY A 123 18.46 -6.64 3.12
N LEU A 124 17.68 -5.86 2.37
CA LEU A 124 16.41 -6.32 1.80
C LEU A 124 16.64 -7.41 0.75
N TYR A 125 17.62 -7.22 -0.10
CA TYR A 125 18.08 -8.18 -1.12
C TYR A 125 19.48 -7.79 -1.60
N ILE A 126 20.06 -8.59 -2.50
CA ILE A 126 21.39 -8.38 -3.07
C ILE A 126 21.24 -8.16 -4.58
N ALA A 127 21.91 -7.16 -5.11
CA ALA A 127 22.11 -6.91 -6.54
C ALA A 127 23.45 -6.19 -6.73
N ASP A 128 24.14 -6.43 -7.86
CA ASP A 128 25.49 -5.92 -8.12
C ASP A 128 25.59 -4.39 -8.16
N ASN A 129 24.51 -3.71 -8.56
CA ASN A 129 24.38 -2.26 -8.70
C ASN A 129 23.35 -1.64 -7.73
N LEU A 130 23.22 -2.25 -6.53
CA LEU A 130 22.26 -1.84 -5.51
C LEU A 130 22.79 -0.63 -4.72
N GLU A 131 21.97 0.40 -4.62
CA GLU A 131 22.20 1.59 -3.81
C GLU A 131 21.02 1.81 -2.84
N VAL A 132 21.32 2.16 -1.60
CA VAL A 132 20.32 2.47 -0.58
C VAL A 132 20.08 3.96 -0.57
N VAL A 133 18.87 4.39 -0.94
CA VAL A 133 18.50 5.82 -1.06
C VAL A 133 17.47 6.26 0.00
N GLY A 134 16.93 5.34 0.79
CA GLY A 134 15.87 5.61 1.75
C GLY A 134 14.49 5.21 1.25
N ASP A 135 13.48 5.47 2.07
CA ASP A 135 12.13 4.93 1.87
C ASP A 135 11.16 6.01 1.43
N LEU A 136 10.77 5.97 0.15
CA LEU A 136 9.80 6.88 -0.43
C LEU A 136 8.43 6.88 0.29
N VAL A 137 8.05 5.78 0.97
CA VAL A 137 6.83 5.77 1.80
C VAL A 137 6.98 6.72 2.99
N LEU A 138 8.16 6.81 3.61
CA LEU A 138 8.43 7.79 4.66
C LEU A 138 8.24 9.22 4.14
N ASP A 139 8.81 9.51 2.96
CA ASP A 139 8.73 10.84 2.33
C ASP A 139 7.32 11.16 1.79
N SER A 140 6.47 10.14 1.61
CA SER A 140 5.07 10.33 1.21
C SER A 140 4.15 10.75 2.36
N LEU A 141 4.61 10.66 3.62
CA LEU A 141 3.81 10.97 4.80
C LEU A 141 3.74 12.48 5.04
N ASP A 142 2.55 13.01 4.90
CA ASP A 142 2.24 14.39 5.24
C ASP A 142 1.56 14.40 6.62
N PRO A 143 2.11 15.13 7.62
CA PRO A 143 1.55 15.17 8.97
C PRO A 143 0.11 15.69 9.01
N GLY A 144 -0.26 16.60 8.11
CA GLY A 144 -1.61 17.16 8.04
C GLY A 144 -2.13 17.74 9.35
N ILE A 145 -3.40 18.16 9.36
CA ILE A 145 -4.10 18.60 10.56
C ILE A 145 -4.82 17.39 11.17
N PRO A 146 -4.54 17.02 12.44
CA PRO A 146 -5.15 15.85 13.05
C PRO A 146 -6.65 16.02 13.24
N ALA A 147 -7.39 14.92 13.05
CA ALA A 147 -8.79 14.85 13.38
C ALA A 147 -9.00 14.48 14.85
N GLU A 148 -9.92 15.19 15.52
CA GLU A 148 -10.27 14.87 16.90
C GLU A 148 -11.03 13.54 17.01
N TRP A 149 -10.78 12.82 18.10
CA TRP A 149 -11.53 11.63 18.47
C TRP A 149 -12.60 11.98 19.50
N LYS A 150 -13.77 11.37 19.35
CA LYS A 150 -14.86 11.51 20.32
C LYS A 150 -14.67 10.52 21.48
N ALA A 151 -14.15 9.34 21.18
CA ALA A 151 -13.89 8.32 22.20
C ALA A 151 -12.71 8.68 23.11
N PRO A 152 -12.73 8.23 24.38
CA PRO A 152 -11.59 8.34 25.28
C PRO A 152 -10.40 7.49 24.81
N VAL A 153 -9.23 7.75 25.37
CA VAL A 153 -8.03 6.91 25.16
C VAL A 153 -8.32 5.46 25.59
N GLY A 154 -7.79 4.51 24.84
CA GLY A 154 -8.05 3.08 25.02
C GLY A 154 -9.23 2.54 24.21
N LYS A 155 -9.97 3.40 23.49
CA LYS A 155 -11.19 3.04 22.73
C LYS A 155 -11.21 3.54 21.29
N ARG A 156 -10.08 3.97 20.76
CA ARG A 156 -9.92 4.64 19.46
C ARG A 156 -9.30 3.71 18.44
N ILE A 157 -10.06 3.30 17.45
CA ILE A 157 -9.62 2.34 16.42
C ILE A 157 -9.64 3.00 15.05
N ALA A 158 -8.48 3.10 14.41
CA ALA A 158 -8.36 3.50 13.00
C ALA A 158 -8.48 2.26 12.10
N VAL A 159 -9.26 2.33 11.03
CA VAL A 159 -9.50 1.18 10.15
C VAL A 159 -9.22 1.54 8.70
N PHE A 160 -8.40 0.73 8.03
CA PHE A 160 -8.09 0.83 6.61
C PHE A 160 -8.87 -0.23 5.83
N PRO A 161 -9.97 0.11 5.15
CA PRO A 161 -10.82 -0.85 4.46
C PRO A 161 -10.20 -1.40 3.17
N GLY A 162 -9.05 -0.87 2.77
CA GLY A 162 -8.33 -1.26 1.56
C GLY A 162 -8.45 -0.24 0.43
N SER A 163 -7.56 -0.35 -0.57
CA SER A 163 -7.49 0.57 -1.71
C SER A 163 -8.35 0.16 -2.91
N ARG A 164 -8.81 -1.11 -2.97
CA ARG A 164 -9.55 -1.66 -4.13
C ARG A 164 -11.05 -1.61 -3.90
N PRO A 165 -11.87 -1.19 -4.90
CA PRO A 165 -13.32 -1.10 -4.76
C PRO A 165 -13.99 -2.39 -4.27
N ALA A 166 -13.68 -3.54 -4.88
CA ALA A 166 -14.27 -4.83 -4.51
C ALA A 166 -13.92 -5.25 -3.06
N ILE A 167 -12.72 -4.90 -2.58
CA ILE A 167 -12.31 -5.18 -1.20
C ILE A 167 -13.01 -4.22 -0.25
N ARG A 168 -13.08 -2.91 -0.56
CA ARG A 168 -13.78 -1.92 0.28
C ARG A 168 -15.26 -2.23 0.41
N HIS A 169 -15.92 -2.62 -0.67
CA HIS A 169 -17.32 -3.04 -0.63
C HIS A 169 -17.54 -4.22 0.32
N LYS A 170 -16.67 -5.23 0.27
CA LYS A 170 -16.75 -6.37 1.19
C LYS A 170 -16.42 -5.96 2.63
N ALA A 171 -15.41 -5.11 2.80
CA ALA A 171 -15.00 -4.60 4.10
C ALA A 171 -16.11 -3.76 4.76
N PHE A 172 -16.91 -3.04 3.99
CA PHE A 172 -18.01 -2.22 4.51
C PHE A 172 -18.97 -3.05 5.35
N TYR A 173 -19.54 -4.13 4.80
CA TYR A 173 -20.48 -4.99 5.54
C TYR A 173 -19.81 -5.67 6.74
N PHE A 174 -18.61 -6.17 6.56
CA PHE A 174 -17.89 -6.84 7.66
C PHE A 174 -17.55 -5.87 8.80
N LEU A 175 -17.18 -4.64 8.48
CA LEU A 175 -16.90 -3.61 9.47
C LEU A 175 -18.17 -3.08 10.16
N GLN A 176 -19.31 -3.08 9.47
CA GLN A 176 -20.60 -2.82 10.12
C GLN A 176 -20.89 -3.87 11.20
N ASP A 177 -20.71 -5.16 10.86
CA ASP A 177 -20.94 -6.24 11.80
C ASP A 177 -19.95 -6.17 12.98
N ILE A 178 -18.67 -5.86 12.73
CA ILE A 178 -17.66 -5.65 13.78
C ILE A 178 -18.06 -4.46 14.67
N ARG A 179 -18.48 -3.34 14.09
CA ARG A 179 -18.90 -2.17 14.86
C ARG A 179 -20.07 -2.51 15.77
N ASN A 180 -21.06 -3.22 15.26
CA ASN A 180 -22.21 -3.66 16.07
C ASN A 180 -21.75 -4.59 17.19
N ALA A 181 -20.89 -5.55 16.91
CA ALA A 181 -20.33 -6.46 17.89
C ALA A 181 -19.50 -5.72 18.97
N LEU A 182 -18.69 -4.73 18.59
CA LEU A 182 -17.93 -3.90 19.54
C LEU A 182 -18.85 -3.03 20.40
N SER A 183 -19.87 -2.40 19.80
CA SER A 183 -20.83 -1.55 20.52
C SER A 183 -21.63 -2.33 21.58
N CYS A 184 -21.88 -3.63 21.35
CA CYS A 184 -22.49 -4.51 22.35
C CYS A 184 -21.56 -4.80 23.54
N ARG A 185 -20.22 -4.80 23.32
CA ARG A 185 -19.22 -5.06 24.36
C ARG A 185 -18.85 -3.78 25.11
N ASP A 186 -18.62 -2.73 24.38
CA ASP A 186 -18.27 -1.41 24.88
C ASP A 186 -18.77 -0.29 23.93
N PRO A 187 -19.87 0.38 24.29
CA PRO A 187 -20.46 1.47 23.50
C PRO A 187 -19.53 2.68 23.32
N GLY A 188 -18.48 2.79 24.13
CA GLY A 188 -17.51 3.90 24.04
C GLY A 188 -16.43 3.71 22.95
N VAL A 189 -16.38 2.57 22.27
CA VAL A 189 -15.41 2.34 21.19
C VAL A 189 -15.79 3.12 19.94
N GLU A 190 -14.84 3.89 19.41
CA GLU A 190 -14.97 4.61 18.14
C GLU A 190 -14.13 3.94 17.05
N LEU A 191 -14.79 3.62 15.93
CA LEU A 191 -14.12 3.21 14.71
C LEU A 191 -14.08 4.37 13.73
N ARG A 192 -12.86 4.79 13.36
CA ARG A 192 -12.62 5.76 12.29
C ARG A 192 -12.14 5.05 11.04
N VAL A 193 -12.89 5.17 9.97
CA VAL A 193 -12.52 4.61 8.67
C VAL A 193 -11.66 5.60 7.91
N LEU A 194 -10.44 5.19 7.55
CA LEU A 194 -9.54 5.96 6.71
C LEU A 194 -9.72 5.51 5.25
N LEU A 195 -10.35 6.35 4.47
CA LEU A 195 -10.55 6.08 3.04
C LEU A 195 -9.30 6.45 2.26
N SER A 196 -8.95 5.56 1.34
CA SER A 196 -7.85 5.77 0.41
C SER A 196 -8.14 6.95 -0.53
N PRO A 197 -7.12 7.71 -1.00
CA PRO A 197 -7.28 8.69 -2.09
C PRO A 197 -7.85 8.11 -3.38
N PHE A 198 -7.88 6.79 -3.50
CA PHE A 198 -8.49 6.05 -4.61
C PHE A 198 -9.95 5.66 -4.36
N SER A 199 -10.57 6.15 -3.28
CA SER A 199 -11.99 5.92 -2.99
C SER A 199 -12.89 6.76 -3.88
N GLU A 200 -14.13 6.33 -4.07
CA GLU A 200 -15.12 7.11 -4.81
C GLU A 200 -15.62 8.27 -3.96
N ASP A 201 -16.05 9.36 -4.63
CA ASP A 201 -16.39 10.60 -3.95
C ASP A 201 -17.62 10.44 -3.03
N ASN A 202 -18.54 9.53 -3.37
CA ASN A 202 -19.72 9.19 -2.59
C ASN A 202 -19.47 8.18 -1.46
N GLU A 203 -18.32 7.47 -1.46
CA GLU A 203 -18.04 6.44 -0.44
C GLU A 203 -18.00 7.06 0.96
N ALA A 204 -17.42 8.23 1.12
CA ALA A 204 -17.35 8.89 2.42
C ALA A 204 -18.74 9.19 3.00
N ALA A 205 -19.70 9.57 2.16
CA ALA A 205 -21.09 9.77 2.57
C ALA A 205 -21.73 8.45 3.01
N LEU A 206 -21.60 7.41 2.21
CA LEU A 206 -22.11 6.07 2.51
C LEU A 206 -21.60 5.55 3.88
N TRP A 207 -20.31 5.69 4.17
CA TRP A 207 -19.76 5.26 5.45
C TRP A 207 -20.33 6.09 6.62
N ARG A 208 -20.46 7.43 6.47
CA ARG A 208 -21.02 8.30 7.51
C ARG A 208 -22.49 8.02 7.79
N GLU A 209 -23.32 7.84 6.77
CA GLU A 209 -24.74 7.48 6.87
C GLU A 209 -24.95 6.17 7.62
N ASN A 210 -23.97 5.27 7.55
CA ASN A 210 -23.97 4.00 8.29
C ASN A 210 -23.25 4.11 9.64
N GLY A 211 -23.04 5.31 10.16
CA GLY A 211 -22.59 5.59 11.53
C GLY A 211 -21.12 5.44 11.78
N PHE A 212 -20.27 5.49 10.75
CA PHE A 212 -18.82 5.52 10.93
C PHE A 212 -18.29 6.96 11.00
N THR A 213 -17.27 7.20 11.80
CA THR A 213 -16.40 8.35 11.65
C THR A 213 -15.52 8.13 10.43
N VAL A 214 -15.45 9.08 9.49
CA VAL A 214 -14.71 8.91 8.23
C VAL A 214 -13.64 9.98 8.09
N TRP A 215 -12.44 9.53 7.72
CA TRP A 215 -11.31 10.38 7.38
C TRP A 215 -10.90 10.18 5.92
N THR A 216 -10.72 11.29 5.19
CA THR A 216 -10.29 11.30 3.78
C THR A 216 -8.99 12.06 3.54
N GLY A 217 -8.33 12.50 4.62
CA GLY A 217 -7.06 13.22 4.58
C GLY A 217 -5.84 12.29 4.64
N THR A 218 -4.73 12.85 5.10
CA THR A 218 -3.46 12.12 5.22
C THR A 218 -3.53 11.03 6.30
N THR A 219 -2.79 9.95 6.11
CA THR A 219 -2.73 8.83 7.07
C THR A 219 -2.25 9.31 8.45
N PRO A 220 -1.13 10.07 8.59
CA PRO A 220 -0.67 10.51 9.91
C PRO A 220 -1.70 11.33 10.67
N ALA A 221 -2.43 12.21 9.99
CA ALA A 221 -3.45 13.04 10.63
C ALA A 221 -4.67 12.21 11.07
N GLY A 222 -5.10 11.26 10.26
CA GLY A 222 -6.27 10.42 10.55
C GLY A 222 -6.08 9.43 11.70
N ILE A 223 -4.85 8.93 11.89
CA ILE A 223 -4.52 7.95 12.94
C ILE A 223 -4.01 8.58 14.23
N ARG A 224 -3.62 9.86 14.21
CA ARG A 224 -3.07 10.52 15.40
C ARG A 224 -4.02 10.40 16.58
N GLY A 225 -3.54 9.82 17.67
CA GLY A 225 -4.32 9.54 18.87
C GLY A 225 -5.15 8.25 18.81
N ALA A 226 -5.05 7.45 17.76
CA ALA A 226 -5.61 6.10 17.76
C ALA A 226 -4.84 5.19 18.73
N ASP A 227 -5.54 4.33 19.43
CA ASP A 227 -4.94 3.32 20.30
C ASP A 227 -4.48 2.11 19.48
N LEU A 228 -5.28 1.73 18.49
CA LEU A 228 -5.03 0.60 17.60
C LEU A 228 -5.41 0.97 16.16
N ALA A 229 -4.65 0.48 15.19
CA ALA A 229 -5.08 0.50 13.80
C ALA A 229 -5.32 -0.92 13.26
N LEU A 230 -6.31 -1.07 12.39
CA LEU A 230 -6.61 -2.31 11.66
C LEU A 230 -6.36 -2.08 10.18
N THR A 231 -5.53 -2.91 9.56
CA THR A 231 -5.19 -2.76 8.16
C THR A 231 -5.10 -4.10 7.44
N GLN A 232 -5.11 -4.05 6.12
CA GLN A 232 -4.79 -5.20 5.27
C GLN A 232 -3.28 -5.21 4.94
N PRO A 233 -2.71 -6.35 4.49
CA PRO A 233 -1.34 -6.40 4.01
C PRO A 233 -1.11 -5.40 2.87
N GLY A 234 -0.02 -4.64 2.93
CA GLY A 234 0.33 -3.64 1.91
C GLY A 234 1.21 -2.53 2.44
N THR A 235 1.33 -1.46 1.64
CA THR A 235 2.10 -0.25 1.98
C THR A 235 1.62 0.46 3.23
N ASN A 236 0.32 0.38 3.56
CA ASN A 236 -0.22 0.95 4.80
C ASN A 236 0.50 0.42 6.05
N THR A 237 1.03 -0.82 6.03
CA THR A 237 1.81 -1.35 7.16
C THR A 237 3.16 -0.65 7.34
N LEU A 238 3.72 -0.05 6.28
CA LEU A 238 4.90 0.83 6.37
C LEU A 238 4.50 2.23 6.85
N GLU A 239 3.40 2.78 6.36
CA GLU A 239 2.88 4.06 6.82
C GLU A 239 2.65 4.03 8.34
N LEU A 240 1.97 2.98 8.84
CA LEU A 240 1.73 2.76 10.26
C LEU A 240 3.03 2.57 11.05
N MET A 241 4.03 1.89 10.48
CA MET A 241 5.35 1.75 11.08
C MET A 241 6.04 3.12 11.26
N TYR A 242 6.08 3.93 10.19
CA TYR A 242 6.71 5.25 10.25
C TYR A 242 5.94 6.22 11.16
N CYS A 243 4.63 6.05 11.29
CA CYS A 243 3.82 6.78 12.27
C CYS A 243 3.93 6.23 13.71
N ARG A 244 4.66 5.15 13.93
CA ARG A 244 4.78 4.47 15.24
C ARG A 244 3.43 4.06 15.82
N GLN A 245 2.46 3.79 14.96
CA GLN A 245 1.09 3.46 15.33
C GLN A 245 0.96 1.95 15.56
N PRO A 246 0.59 1.49 16.76
CA PRO A 246 0.27 0.10 16.99
C PRO A 246 -0.88 -0.36 16.09
N PHE A 247 -0.74 -1.55 15.51
CA PHE A 247 -1.74 -2.05 14.57
C PHE A 247 -1.78 -3.58 14.50
N ALA A 248 -2.86 -4.10 13.94
CA ALA A 248 -2.99 -5.49 13.53
C ALA A 248 -3.33 -5.59 12.04
N VAL A 249 -2.79 -6.61 11.39
CA VAL A 249 -3.17 -6.96 10.02
C VAL A 249 -4.36 -7.89 10.06
N THR A 250 -5.42 -7.56 9.32
CA THR A 250 -6.66 -8.34 9.30
C THR A 250 -6.96 -8.85 7.90
N VAL A 251 -7.06 -10.19 7.74
CA VAL A 251 -7.45 -10.85 6.48
C VAL A 251 -8.43 -11.98 6.79
N PRO A 252 -9.72 -11.67 6.99
CA PRO A 252 -10.75 -12.70 7.07
C PRO A 252 -10.80 -13.52 5.79
N PHE A 253 -10.95 -14.84 5.88
CA PHE A 253 -10.98 -15.70 4.69
C PHE A 253 -12.18 -15.40 3.77
N SER A 254 -13.23 -14.78 4.30
CA SER A 254 -14.33 -14.25 3.48
C SER A 254 -13.86 -13.23 2.41
N PHE A 255 -12.68 -12.63 2.55
CA PHE A 255 -12.11 -11.66 1.60
C PHE A 255 -11.27 -12.32 0.50
N LEU A 256 -10.89 -13.59 0.65
CA LEU A 256 -9.95 -14.26 -0.26
C LEU A 256 -10.47 -14.35 -1.70
N ARG A 257 -11.79 -14.41 -1.88
CA ARG A 257 -12.41 -14.44 -3.20
C ARG A 257 -12.22 -13.16 -4.02
N GLN A 258 -11.96 -12.03 -3.35
CA GLN A 258 -11.72 -10.73 -3.97
C GLN A 258 -10.23 -10.42 -4.15
N MET A 259 -9.35 -11.24 -3.58
CA MET A 259 -7.90 -11.05 -3.71
C MET A 259 -7.42 -11.55 -5.07
N PRO A 260 -6.86 -10.71 -5.94
CA PRO A 260 -6.30 -11.16 -7.20
C PRO A 260 -5.02 -11.97 -6.96
N LEU A 261 -4.76 -12.93 -7.83
CA LEU A 261 -3.50 -13.66 -7.89
C LEU A 261 -2.61 -13.04 -8.97
N SER A 262 -1.30 -12.98 -8.72
CA SER A 262 -0.31 -12.47 -9.68
C SER A 262 0.34 -13.60 -10.48
N GLY A 263 0.91 -13.25 -11.63
CA GLY A 263 1.63 -14.17 -12.51
C GLY A 263 0.72 -15.20 -13.22
N LEU A 264 1.30 -16.33 -13.60
CA LEU A 264 0.57 -17.40 -14.30
C LEU A 264 -0.62 -17.95 -13.50
N VAL A 265 -0.55 -17.90 -12.17
CA VAL A 265 -1.66 -18.32 -11.30
C VAL A 265 -2.86 -17.37 -11.42
N GLY A 266 -2.65 -16.09 -11.80
CA GLY A 266 -3.73 -15.14 -12.07
C GLY A 266 -4.57 -15.50 -13.32
N MET A 267 -4.09 -16.38 -14.19
CA MET A 267 -4.89 -16.87 -15.33
C MET A 267 -6.08 -17.73 -14.86
N ILE A 268 -6.05 -18.29 -13.66
CA ILE A 268 -7.15 -19.05 -13.04
C ILE A 268 -8.39 -18.16 -12.88
N ASP A 269 -8.21 -16.86 -12.72
CA ASP A 269 -9.31 -15.89 -12.59
C ASP A 269 -10.18 -15.82 -13.86
N LYS A 270 -9.65 -16.25 -15.00
CA LYS A 270 -10.37 -16.31 -16.29
C LYS A 270 -11.24 -17.56 -16.45
N ILE A 271 -11.18 -18.52 -15.50
CA ILE A 271 -11.99 -19.74 -15.56
C ILE A 271 -13.39 -19.41 -15.02
N PRO A 272 -14.45 -19.46 -15.84
CA PRO A 272 -15.80 -19.18 -15.40
C PRO A 272 -16.22 -20.17 -14.31
N TYR A 273 -17.02 -19.70 -13.32
CA TYR A 273 -17.61 -20.44 -12.20
C TYR A 273 -16.64 -21.05 -11.19
N PHE A 274 -15.48 -21.57 -11.58
CA PHE A 274 -14.54 -22.25 -10.70
C PHE A 274 -13.33 -21.40 -10.29
N GLY A 275 -13.04 -20.31 -11.00
CA GLY A 275 -11.84 -19.49 -10.80
C GLY A 275 -11.76 -18.92 -9.37
N ALA A 276 -12.86 -18.38 -8.84
CA ALA A 276 -12.91 -17.81 -7.49
C ALA A 276 -12.72 -18.88 -6.40
N PHE A 277 -13.30 -20.07 -6.57
CA PHE A 277 -13.13 -21.18 -5.64
C PHE A 277 -11.68 -21.71 -5.64
N LEU A 278 -11.11 -21.95 -6.82
CA LEU A 278 -9.72 -22.40 -6.95
C LEU A 278 -8.76 -21.36 -6.36
N ARG A 279 -8.99 -20.08 -6.58
CA ARG A 279 -8.24 -18.98 -6.00
C ARG A 279 -8.26 -19.06 -4.48
N GLU A 280 -9.44 -19.15 -3.88
CA GLU A 280 -9.60 -19.26 -2.43
C GLU A 280 -8.79 -20.44 -1.88
N GLN A 281 -8.90 -21.62 -2.50
CA GLN A 281 -8.17 -22.82 -2.06
C GLN A 281 -6.65 -22.64 -2.17
N ILE A 282 -6.17 -22.03 -3.24
CA ILE A 282 -4.74 -21.77 -3.42
C ILE A 282 -4.23 -20.80 -2.34
N ILE A 283 -4.99 -19.72 -2.08
CA ILE A 283 -4.59 -18.73 -1.07
C ILE A 283 -4.62 -19.37 0.31
N ARG A 284 -5.69 -20.09 0.68
CA ARG A 284 -5.80 -20.81 1.96
C ARG A 284 -4.60 -21.73 2.22
N ARG A 285 -4.16 -22.50 1.19
CA ARG A 285 -2.98 -23.37 1.31
C ARG A 285 -1.66 -22.63 1.42
N ARG A 286 -1.58 -21.40 0.90
CA ARG A 286 -0.36 -20.58 0.94
C ARG A 286 -0.24 -19.73 2.20
N ILE A 287 -1.36 -19.30 2.80
CA ILE A 287 -1.38 -18.44 3.98
C ILE A 287 -0.47 -18.94 5.12
N PRO A 288 -0.47 -20.24 5.52
CA PRO A 288 0.40 -20.70 6.59
C PRO A 288 1.88 -20.39 6.37
N ARG A 289 2.33 -20.31 5.11
CA ARG A 289 3.72 -20.00 4.75
C ARG A 289 4.06 -18.51 4.92
N TYR A 290 3.05 -17.65 4.93
CA TYR A 290 3.20 -16.19 5.05
C TYR A 290 2.80 -15.66 6.42
N ARG A 291 2.27 -16.52 7.30
CA ARG A 291 1.84 -16.12 8.65
C ARG A 291 3.03 -15.51 9.42
N GLY A 292 2.80 -14.36 10.04
CA GLY A 292 3.84 -13.58 10.71
C GLY A 292 4.78 -12.82 9.75
N ARG A 293 4.48 -12.79 8.44
CA ARG A 293 5.28 -12.10 7.41
C ARG A 293 4.45 -11.29 6.43
N THR A 294 3.18 -11.02 6.72
CA THR A 294 2.31 -10.22 5.85
C THR A 294 2.48 -8.73 6.12
N ALA A 295 2.74 -8.36 7.38
CA ALA A 295 3.11 -7.01 7.76
C ALA A 295 4.58 -6.73 7.40
N TRP A 296 4.87 -5.58 6.80
CA TRP A 296 6.24 -5.16 6.51
C TRP A 296 7.13 -5.08 7.76
N PRO A 297 6.69 -4.54 8.92
CA PRO A 297 7.51 -4.54 10.13
C PRO A 297 7.94 -5.94 10.58
N ASN A 298 7.04 -6.94 10.50
CA ASN A 298 7.38 -8.34 10.82
C ASN A 298 8.46 -8.89 9.89
N ARG A 299 8.40 -8.54 8.60
CA ARG A 299 9.41 -8.94 7.61
C ARG A 299 10.76 -8.28 7.87
N LEU A 300 10.75 -6.98 8.18
CA LEU A 300 11.94 -6.19 8.47
C LEU A 300 12.62 -6.65 9.77
N ALA A 301 11.85 -6.87 10.82
CA ALA A 301 12.35 -7.36 12.11
C ALA A 301 12.72 -8.85 12.08
N LYS A 302 12.25 -9.61 11.09
CA LYS A 302 12.35 -11.08 11.00
C LYS A 302 11.69 -11.83 12.17
N VAL A 303 10.84 -11.14 12.94
CA VAL A 303 10.05 -11.67 14.04
C VAL A 303 8.61 -11.18 13.95
N PRO A 304 7.60 -12.01 14.31
CA PRO A 304 6.20 -11.64 14.25
C PRO A 304 5.77 -10.89 15.52
N PHE A 305 5.97 -9.58 15.58
CA PHE A 305 5.54 -8.74 16.72
C PHE A 305 4.27 -7.93 16.43
N VAL A 306 3.95 -7.72 15.16
CA VAL A 306 2.64 -7.18 14.74
C VAL A 306 1.66 -8.33 14.62
N PRO A 307 0.50 -8.30 15.32
CA PRO A 307 -0.53 -9.33 15.20
C PRO A 307 -1.07 -9.45 13.77
N GLU A 308 -1.20 -10.68 13.28
CA GLU A 308 -1.76 -10.99 11.98
C GLU A 308 -3.00 -11.89 12.15
N LEU A 309 -4.18 -11.25 12.18
CA LEU A 309 -5.48 -11.90 12.30
C LEU A 309 -5.94 -12.41 10.94
N ILE A 310 -5.35 -13.53 10.53
CA ILE A 310 -5.56 -14.16 9.21
C ILE A 310 -6.21 -15.51 9.41
N GLY A 311 -7.45 -15.69 8.94
CA GLY A 311 -8.17 -16.93 9.13
C GLY A 311 -9.68 -16.84 8.96
N GLU A 312 -10.36 -17.87 9.43
CA GLU A 312 -11.82 -17.88 9.56
C GLU A 312 -12.17 -17.05 10.79
N TYR A 313 -12.60 -15.83 10.58
CA TYR A 313 -13.08 -14.94 11.63
C TYR A 313 -14.50 -14.48 11.29
N SER A 314 -15.42 -14.70 12.20
CA SER A 314 -16.68 -13.96 12.23
C SER A 314 -16.45 -12.53 12.71
N ALA A 315 -17.43 -11.66 12.57
CA ALA A 315 -17.35 -10.30 13.11
C ALA A 315 -17.24 -10.30 14.65
N GLN A 316 -17.88 -11.26 15.31
CA GLN A 316 -17.79 -11.45 16.76
C GLN A 316 -16.38 -11.86 17.19
N ASP A 317 -15.79 -12.86 16.53
CA ASP A 317 -14.42 -13.30 16.82
C ASP A 317 -13.43 -12.15 16.62
N MET A 318 -13.60 -11.38 15.53
CA MET A 318 -12.75 -10.23 15.26
C MET A 318 -12.91 -9.13 16.31
N ALA A 319 -14.13 -8.87 16.76
CA ALA A 319 -14.38 -7.91 17.84
C ALA A 319 -13.73 -8.36 19.16
N ASP A 320 -13.78 -9.68 19.49
CA ASP A 320 -13.12 -10.23 20.67
C ASP A 320 -11.60 -10.07 20.60
N GLU A 321 -10.98 -10.35 19.44
CA GLU A 321 -9.54 -10.13 19.25
C GLU A 321 -9.15 -8.64 19.38
N ILE A 322 -9.95 -7.75 18.82
CA ILE A 322 -9.75 -6.30 18.95
C ILE A 322 -9.81 -5.87 20.43
N MET A 323 -10.82 -6.32 21.16
CA MET A 323 -10.96 -6.00 22.60
C MET A 323 -9.81 -6.55 23.43
N LYS A 324 -9.33 -7.77 23.12
CA LYS A 324 -8.13 -8.33 23.76
C LYS A 324 -6.90 -7.46 23.53
N LEU A 325 -6.67 -6.97 22.29
CA LEU A 325 -5.55 -6.10 21.99
C LEU A 325 -5.63 -4.77 22.73
N LEU A 326 -6.82 -4.16 22.78
CA LEU A 326 -7.04 -2.90 23.51
C LEU A 326 -6.90 -3.06 25.03
N ALA A 327 -7.18 -4.23 25.57
CA ALA A 327 -7.06 -4.54 26.99
C ALA A 327 -5.59 -4.70 27.46
N LEU A 328 -4.63 -4.71 26.54
CA LEU A 328 -3.21 -4.92 26.81
C LEU A 328 -2.37 -3.70 26.37
N PRO A 329 -2.52 -2.54 27.03
CA PRO A 329 -1.80 -1.30 26.63
C PRO A 329 -0.28 -1.46 26.67
N GLU A 330 0.25 -2.30 27.54
CA GLU A 330 1.68 -2.60 27.61
C GLU A 330 2.19 -3.33 26.34
N GLU A 331 1.40 -4.22 25.77
CA GLU A 331 1.77 -4.90 24.52
C GLU A 331 1.70 -3.94 23.33
N LEU A 332 0.74 -3.04 23.31
CA LEU A 332 0.67 -1.97 22.30
C LEU A 332 1.87 -1.03 22.43
N GLU A 333 2.32 -0.71 23.64
CA GLU A 333 3.52 0.12 23.84
C GLU A 333 4.81 -0.62 23.46
N LYS A 334 4.93 -1.91 23.74
CA LYS A 334 6.04 -2.75 23.24
C LYS A 334 6.07 -2.76 21.71
N GLN A 335 4.90 -2.89 21.09
CA GLN A 335 4.81 -2.82 19.64
C GLN A 335 5.24 -1.46 19.10
N ARG A 336 4.80 -0.35 19.72
CA ARG A 336 5.20 1.03 19.37
C ARG A 336 6.71 1.21 19.41
N ASN A 337 7.35 0.71 20.47
CA ASN A 337 8.81 0.76 20.63
C ASN A 337 9.55 -0.03 19.55
N MET A 338 9.00 -1.18 19.13
CA MET A 338 9.58 -1.96 18.03
C MET A 338 9.40 -1.25 16.68
N LEU A 339 8.24 -0.63 16.44
CA LEU A 339 7.98 0.17 15.24
C LEU A 339 8.91 1.38 15.18
N ASP A 340 9.14 2.07 16.30
CA ASP A 340 10.06 3.20 16.39
C ASP A 340 11.50 2.80 16.05
N ARG A 341 11.99 1.69 16.61
CA ARG A 341 13.32 1.15 16.28
C ARG A 341 13.49 0.89 14.78
N LEU A 342 12.46 0.35 14.12
CA LEU A 342 12.51 0.10 12.69
C LEU A 342 12.39 1.39 11.87
N ALA A 343 11.54 2.31 12.28
CA ALA A 343 11.35 3.59 11.62
C ALA A 343 12.63 4.44 11.66
N SER A 344 13.31 4.47 12.80
CA SER A 344 14.54 5.26 13.04
C SER A 344 15.78 4.75 12.26
N GLN A 345 15.68 3.61 11.57
CA GLN A 345 16.76 3.10 10.70
C GLN A 345 16.81 3.78 9.32
N VAL A 346 15.84 4.60 9.00
CA VAL A 346 15.73 5.27 7.69
C VAL A 346 15.50 6.75 7.89
N ASN A 347 16.30 7.55 7.18
CA ASN A 347 16.13 8.99 7.14
C ASN A 347 15.21 9.40 5.99
N PRO A 348 14.46 10.50 6.10
CA PRO A 348 13.72 11.09 4.99
C PRO A 348 14.69 11.67 3.94
N GLY A 349 14.17 11.95 2.74
CA GLY A 349 14.93 12.56 1.65
C GLY A 349 15.29 11.61 0.51
N ALA A 350 14.67 10.42 0.45
CA ALA A 350 14.87 9.47 -0.65
C ALA A 350 14.63 10.08 -2.04
N PRO A 351 13.61 10.93 -2.29
CA PRO A 351 13.38 11.52 -3.61
C PRO A 351 14.56 12.34 -4.12
N ALA A 352 15.29 13.03 -3.23
CA ALA A 352 16.44 13.85 -3.59
C ALA A 352 17.68 13.02 -3.99
N LEU A 353 17.73 11.74 -3.63
CA LEU A 353 18.82 10.82 -3.94
C LEU A 353 18.56 10.00 -5.22
N ILE A 354 17.34 10.02 -5.74
CA ILE A 354 16.94 9.36 -6.98
C ILE A 354 17.13 10.29 -8.16
#